data_59e40b9e0dad64382b18b73b3b2c4ba1
#
_entry.id   59e40b9e0dad64382b18b73b3b2c4ba1
#
_cell.length_a   1.000
_cell.length_b   1.000
_cell.length_c   1.000
_cell.angle_alpha   90.00
_cell.angle_beta   90.00
_cell.angle_gamma   90.00
#
_symmetry.space_group_name_H-M   'P 1'
#
loop_
_entity.id
_entity.type
_entity.pdbx_description
1 polymer ?
#
loop_
_entity_poly.entity_id
_entity_poly.type
_entity_poly.pdbx_seq_one_letter_code
_entity_poly.pdbx_strand_id
1 'polypeptide(L)'
;YSLANIDTMEKTDDLTVTFKLSKPCTIFFNLLQMHIFSIVNPNQLEGMSEEEIDTFLTTTTVGSGAFDIEKWDATTEVILNARPDYWKGKVDLDKVIVKIIPEPSNRVLLADKGDVDIARVIPPKDLSKLEGNTDLDIRVYESVSIVYLSLNTQKAPLDNVKVRQAL
;
A
#
# COMPACT_ATOMS: atom_id res chain seq x y z
N TYR A 1 -12.22 10.01 -8.03
CA TYR A 1 -11.85 8.80 -8.75
C TYR A 1 -13.10 8.05 -9.13
N SER A 2 -13.09 7.23 -10.16
CA SER A 2 -14.21 6.65 -10.91
C SER A 2 -15.18 5.77 -10.11
N LEU A 3 -15.16 5.72 -8.80
CA LEU A 3 -16.29 5.27 -7.97
C LEU A 3 -17.61 5.92 -8.39
N ALA A 4 -17.54 7.17 -8.86
CA ALA A 4 -18.69 7.89 -9.41
C ALA A 4 -19.29 7.24 -10.68
N ASN A 5 -18.63 6.27 -11.29
CA ASN A 5 -19.15 5.57 -12.45
C ASN A 5 -19.88 4.25 -12.13
N ILE A 6 -19.86 3.79 -10.89
CA ILE A 6 -20.68 2.64 -10.46
C ILE A 6 -22.11 3.15 -10.22
N ASP A 7 -23.03 2.65 -11.01
CA ASP A 7 -24.46 2.95 -10.90
C ASP A 7 -25.14 2.01 -9.91
N THR A 8 -24.95 0.68 -10.11
CA THR A 8 -25.44 -0.33 -9.18
C THR A 8 -24.40 -1.43 -8.97
N MET A 9 -24.49 -2.07 -7.80
CA MET A 9 -23.74 -3.27 -7.46
C MET A 9 -24.72 -4.26 -6.84
N GLU A 10 -24.84 -5.42 -7.45
CA GLU A 10 -25.85 -6.41 -7.07
C GLU A 10 -25.22 -7.79 -6.92
N LYS A 11 -25.60 -8.51 -5.86
CA LYS A 11 -25.35 -9.95 -5.74
C LYS A 11 -26.33 -10.67 -6.66
N THR A 12 -25.84 -11.23 -7.76
CA THR A 12 -26.67 -11.99 -8.72
C THR A 12 -26.93 -13.41 -8.22
N ASP A 13 -25.90 -14.04 -7.65
CA ASP A 13 -25.97 -15.36 -6.99
C ASP A 13 -24.86 -15.47 -5.92
N ASP A 14 -24.65 -16.65 -5.33
CA ASP A 14 -23.67 -16.83 -4.23
C ASP A 14 -22.22 -16.65 -4.65
N LEU A 15 -21.91 -16.69 -5.94
CA LEU A 15 -20.57 -16.59 -6.49
C LEU A 15 -20.40 -15.43 -7.49
N THR A 16 -21.49 -14.67 -7.75
CA THR A 16 -21.51 -13.64 -8.79
C THR A 16 -21.94 -12.29 -8.24
N VAL A 17 -21.11 -11.29 -8.47
CA VAL A 17 -21.44 -9.87 -8.24
C VAL A 17 -21.45 -9.13 -9.56
N THR A 18 -22.52 -8.41 -9.86
CA THR A 18 -22.69 -7.63 -11.07
C THR A 18 -22.53 -6.15 -10.76
N PHE A 19 -21.60 -5.51 -11.46
CA PHE A 19 -21.40 -4.06 -11.43
C PHE A 19 -21.97 -3.45 -12.71
N LYS A 20 -22.90 -2.52 -12.55
CA LYS A 20 -23.39 -1.69 -13.64
C LYS A 20 -22.72 -0.33 -13.56
N LEU A 21 -22.10 0.08 -14.65
CA LEU A 21 -21.41 1.36 -14.73
C LEU A 21 -22.29 2.37 -15.51
N SER A 22 -22.36 3.62 -14.99
CA SER A 22 -23.08 4.72 -15.66
C SER A 22 -22.38 5.17 -16.95
N LYS A 23 -21.07 4.92 -17.05
CA LYS A 23 -20.23 5.20 -18.23
C LYS A 23 -19.19 4.09 -18.41
N PRO A 24 -18.76 3.78 -19.64
CA PRO A 24 -17.66 2.87 -19.88
C PRO A 24 -16.39 3.32 -19.13
N CYS A 25 -15.73 2.40 -18.43
CA CYS A 25 -14.50 2.64 -17.70
C CYS A 25 -13.47 1.57 -18.05
N THR A 26 -12.52 1.89 -18.93
CA THR A 26 -11.50 0.94 -19.42
C THR A 26 -10.55 0.47 -18.33
N ILE A 27 -10.38 1.27 -17.26
CA ILE A 27 -9.48 0.96 -16.14
C ILE A 27 -10.23 0.36 -14.94
N PHE A 28 -11.50 -0.02 -15.08
CA PHE A 28 -12.33 -0.50 -13.97
C PHE A 28 -11.70 -1.67 -13.22
N PHE A 29 -11.20 -2.69 -13.92
CA PHE A 29 -10.53 -3.83 -13.28
C PHE A 29 -9.23 -3.46 -12.58
N ASN A 30 -8.49 -2.48 -13.10
CA ASN A 30 -7.30 -1.96 -12.45
C ASN A 30 -7.65 -1.23 -11.14
N LEU A 31 -8.79 -0.53 -11.12
CA LEU A 31 -9.29 0.12 -9.90
C LEU A 31 -9.67 -0.90 -8.83
N LEU A 32 -10.30 -2.02 -9.20
CA LEU A 32 -10.66 -3.09 -8.26
C LEU A 32 -9.43 -3.74 -7.59
N GLN A 33 -8.23 -3.59 -8.14
CA GLN A 33 -6.98 -4.07 -7.55
C GLN A 33 -6.40 -3.11 -6.49
N MET A 34 -6.96 -1.90 -6.36
CA MET A 34 -6.51 -0.95 -5.34
C MET A 34 -6.99 -1.39 -3.96
N HIS A 35 -6.18 -1.13 -2.94
CA HIS A 35 -6.47 -1.51 -1.55
C HIS A 35 -7.82 -1.00 -1.02
N ILE A 36 -8.31 0.14 -1.52
CA ILE A 36 -9.62 0.71 -1.14
C ILE A 36 -10.81 -0.15 -1.58
N PHE A 37 -10.59 -1.10 -2.50
CA PHE A 37 -11.59 -2.07 -2.96
C PHE A 37 -11.37 -3.47 -2.35
N SER A 38 -10.51 -3.58 -1.34
CA SER A 38 -10.30 -4.85 -0.66
C SER A 38 -11.61 -5.37 -0.07
N ILE A 39 -11.90 -6.65 -0.32
CA ILE A 39 -13.09 -7.30 0.20
C ILE A 39 -12.79 -7.75 1.62
N VAL A 40 -13.65 -7.33 2.55
CA VAL A 40 -13.58 -7.70 3.96
C VAL A 40 -14.71 -8.70 4.32
N ASN A 41 -14.48 -9.54 5.32
CA ASN A 41 -15.49 -10.46 5.80
C ASN A 41 -16.54 -9.72 6.67
N PRO A 42 -17.79 -9.54 6.21
CA PRO A 42 -18.79 -8.77 6.94
C PRO A 42 -19.17 -9.40 8.29
N ASN A 43 -19.05 -10.72 8.43
CA ASN A 43 -19.42 -11.42 9.67
C ASN A 43 -18.50 -11.02 10.85
N GLN A 44 -17.30 -10.55 10.57
CA GLN A 44 -16.38 -10.06 11.61
C GLN A 44 -16.66 -8.61 12.02
N LEU A 45 -17.51 -7.92 11.28
CA LEU A 45 -17.89 -6.52 11.51
C LEU A 45 -19.31 -6.39 12.07
N GLU A 46 -20.01 -7.50 12.23
CA GLU A 46 -21.41 -7.53 12.66
C GLU A 46 -21.56 -6.96 14.08
N GLY A 47 -22.47 -6.00 14.23
CA GLY A 47 -22.76 -5.33 15.51
C GLY A 47 -21.82 -4.20 15.87
N MET A 48 -20.81 -3.89 15.05
CA MET A 48 -19.90 -2.76 15.26
C MET A 48 -20.48 -1.48 14.68
N SER A 49 -20.24 -0.34 15.35
CA SER A 49 -20.45 1.01 14.79
C SER A 49 -19.41 1.33 13.71
N GLU A 50 -19.63 2.37 12.90
CA GLU A 50 -18.67 2.82 11.89
C GLU A 50 -17.28 3.17 12.50
N GLU A 51 -17.24 3.81 13.66
CA GLU A 51 -16.01 4.16 14.36
C GLU A 51 -15.25 2.94 14.86
N GLU A 52 -15.98 1.92 15.35
CA GLU A 52 -15.40 0.63 15.78
C GLU A 52 -14.84 -0.13 14.57
N ILE A 53 -15.55 -0.13 13.43
CA ILE A 53 -15.10 -0.75 12.19
C ILE A 53 -13.80 -0.09 11.70
N ASP A 54 -13.73 1.24 11.65
CA ASP A 54 -12.54 1.98 11.24
C ASP A 54 -11.33 1.65 12.15
N THR A 55 -11.55 1.63 13.45
CA THR A 55 -10.51 1.26 14.41
C THR A 55 -10.05 -0.19 14.23
N PHE A 56 -10.99 -1.11 14.09
CA PHE A 56 -10.72 -2.54 13.93
C PHE A 56 -9.95 -2.84 12.64
N LEU A 57 -10.38 -2.28 11.51
CA LEU A 57 -9.75 -2.48 10.20
C LEU A 57 -8.35 -1.85 10.09
N THR A 58 -7.99 -0.92 11.00
CA THR A 58 -6.65 -0.30 11.02
C THR A 58 -5.58 -1.26 11.53
N THR A 59 -5.95 -2.21 12.40
CA THR A 59 -5.00 -3.07 13.14
C THR A 59 -5.25 -4.57 12.96
N THR A 60 -6.35 -4.94 12.29
CA THR A 60 -6.78 -6.33 12.15
C THR A 60 -6.98 -6.70 10.68
N THR A 61 -6.61 -7.93 10.33
CA THR A 61 -6.88 -8.49 9.01
C THR A 61 -8.22 -9.21 8.97
N VAL A 62 -9.08 -8.84 8.03
CA VAL A 62 -10.39 -9.48 7.79
C VAL A 62 -10.53 -9.97 6.34
N GLY A 63 -9.41 -9.99 5.61
CA GLY A 63 -9.33 -10.40 4.22
C GLY A 63 -9.01 -11.88 4.04
N SER A 64 -8.84 -12.31 2.79
CA SER A 64 -8.50 -13.68 2.38
C SER A 64 -7.01 -13.83 2.04
N GLY A 65 -6.14 -12.94 2.52
CA GLY A 65 -4.70 -12.97 2.29
C GLY A 65 -3.98 -14.12 2.99
N ALA A 66 -2.71 -14.32 2.62
CA ALA A 66 -1.89 -15.41 3.14
C ALA A 66 -1.37 -15.20 4.56
N PHE A 67 -1.48 -13.98 5.08
CA PHE A 67 -0.95 -13.60 6.39
C PHE A 67 -1.99 -12.86 7.22
N ASP A 68 -1.92 -13.05 8.54
CA ASP A 68 -2.65 -12.30 9.54
C ASP A 68 -1.71 -11.40 10.35
N ILE A 69 -2.22 -10.27 10.84
CA ILE A 69 -1.48 -9.37 11.71
C ILE A 69 -1.40 -9.97 13.12
N GLU A 70 -0.17 -10.28 13.57
CA GLU A 70 0.11 -10.65 14.97
C GLU A 70 0.31 -9.41 15.82
N LYS A 71 1.04 -8.42 15.29
CA LYS A 71 1.36 -7.17 15.96
C LYS A 71 1.30 -6.00 14.99
N TRP A 72 0.66 -4.93 15.42
CA TRP A 72 0.66 -3.66 14.71
C TRP A 72 1.23 -2.57 15.60
N ASP A 73 2.42 -2.08 15.26
CA ASP A 73 2.99 -0.87 15.81
C ASP A 73 3.59 -0.04 14.67
N ALA A 74 2.86 0.98 14.24
CA ALA A 74 3.24 1.83 13.11
C ALA A 74 4.51 2.66 13.36
N THR A 75 5.05 2.67 14.58
CA THR A 75 6.27 3.39 14.94
C THR A 75 7.51 2.51 14.97
N THR A 76 7.36 1.22 15.18
CA THR A 76 8.48 0.28 15.32
C THR A 76 8.42 -0.87 14.33
N GLU A 77 7.36 -1.69 14.37
CA GLU A 77 7.26 -2.88 13.51
C GLU A 77 5.83 -3.39 13.35
N VAL A 78 5.59 -4.03 12.22
CA VAL A 78 4.40 -4.85 11.99
C VAL A 78 4.83 -6.30 11.83
N ILE A 79 4.19 -7.22 12.56
CA ILE A 79 4.47 -8.65 12.50
C ILE A 79 3.26 -9.36 11.89
N LEU A 80 3.52 -10.15 10.87
CA LEU A 80 2.54 -10.94 10.14
C LEU A 80 2.87 -12.42 10.27
N ASN A 81 1.87 -13.25 10.63
CA ASN A 81 1.98 -14.71 10.65
C ASN A 81 1.29 -15.33 9.45
N ALA A 82 1.88 -16.34 8.89
CA ALA A 82 1.27 -17.13 7.83
C ALA A 82 -0.02 -17.81 8.32
N ARG A 83 -1.04 -17.80 7.49
CA ARG A 83 -2.28 -18.53 7.72
C ARG A 83 -2.10 -20.01 7.39
N PRO A 84 -2.39 -20.93 8.31
CA PRO A 84 -2.32 -22.36 8.03
C PRO A 84 -3.40 -22.84 7.06
N ASP A 85 -4.54 -22.13 7.03
CA ASP A 85 -5.74 -22.42 6.24
C ASP A 85 -5.86 -21.53 4.97
N TYR A 86 -4.74 -20.97 4.50
CA TYR A 86 -4.76 -20.13 3.31
C TYR A 86 -5.28 -20.90 2.08
N TRP A 87 -6.29 -20.37 1.40
CA TRP A 87 -7.03 -21.05 0.33
C TRP A 87 -6.21 -21.45 -0.90
N LYS A 88 -5.04 -20.84 -1.12
CA LYS A 88 -4.08 -21.26 -2.17
C LYS A 88 -3.06 -22.27 -1.68
N GLY A 89 -3.18 -22.75 -0.46
CA GLY A 89 -2.23 -23.68 0.16
C GLY A 89 -1.19 -22.99 1.03
N LYS A 90 -0.34 -23.79 1.67
CA LYS A 90 0.70 -23.30 2.58
C LYS A 90 1.68 -22.39 1.85
N VAL A 91 2.03 -21.26 2.46
CA VAL A 91 3.12 -20.37 2.02
C VAL A 91 4.46 -20.81 2.62
N ASP A 92 5.54 -20.48 1.95
CA ASP A 92 6.89 -20.91 2.36
C ASP A 92 7.44 -20.15 3.57
N LEU A 93 6.93 -18.93 3.83
CA LEU A 93 7.32 -18.11 4.98
C LEU A 93 6.32 -18.29 6.11
N ASP A 94 6.80 -18.62 7.30
CA ASP A 94 5.95 -18.70 8.50
C ASP A 94 5.63 -17.31 9.08
N LYS A 95 6.53 -16.34 8.92
CA LYS A 95 6.41 -14.99 9.49
C LYS A 95 7.06 -13.93 8.60
N VAL A 96 6.46 -12.74 8.56
CA VAL A 96 7.05 -11.53 7.96
C VAL A 96 7.11 -10.43 9.00
N ILE A 97 8.28 -9.83 9.18
CA ILE A 97 8.50 -8.71 10.11
C ILE A 97 8.82 -7.45 9.29
N VAL A 98 7.93 -6.47 9.32
CA VAL A 98 8.13 -5.18 8.67
C VAL A 98 8.64 -4.18 9.69
N LYS A 99 9.94 -3.89 9.68
CA LYS A 99 10.56 -2.88 10.54
C LYS A 99 10.33 -1.47 9.98
N ILE A 100 9.86 -0.56 10.82
CA ILE A 100 9.64 0.84 10.47
C ILE A 100 10.93 1.61 10.76
N ILE A 101 11.70 1.92 9.71
CA ILE A 101 12.99 2.61 9.81
C ILE A 101 12.95 3.89 8.99
N PRO A 102 12.62 5.03 9.62
CA PRO A 102 12.45 6.30 8.91
C PRO A 102 13.74 6.78 8.24
N GLU A 103 14.89 6.63 8.92
CA GLU A 103 16.16 7.15 8.43
C GLU A 103 16.74 6.26 7.30
N PRO A 104 16.93 6.80 6.09
CA PRO A 104 17.42 6.01 4.95
C PRO A 104 18.81 5.39 5.16
N SER A 105 19.73 6.09 5.82
CA SER A 105 21.08 5.59 6.10
C SER A 105 21.08 4.34 6.99
N ASN A 106 20.12 4.25 7.91
CA ASN A 106 19.97 3.06 8.75
C ASN A 106 19.45 1.87 7.93
N ARG A 107 18.54 2.09 6.95
CA ARG A 107 18.09 1.02 6.04
C ARG A 107 19.24 0.49 5.19
N VAL A 108 20.10 1.37 4.68
CA VAL A 108 21.34 0.98 3.97
C VAL A 108 22.22 0.11 4.84
N LEU A 109 22.50 0.54 6.07
CA LEU A 109 23.36 -0.19 6.99
C LEU A 109 22.82 -1.59 7.35
N LEU A 110 21.51 -1.70 7.58
CA LEU A 110 20.88 -2.98 7.90
C LEU A 110 20.91 -3.95 6.70
N ALA A 111 20.69 -3.42 5.48
CA ALA A 111 20.81 -4.21 4.26
C ALA A 111 22.25 -4.71 4.04
N ASP A 112 23.22 -3.82 4.18
CA ASP A 112 24.65 -4.13 3.99
C ASP A 112 25.16 -5.20 4.96
N LYS A 113 24.62 -5.18 6.20
CA LYS A 113 24.97 -6.19 7.23
C LYS A 113 24.18 -7.50 7.13
N GLY A 114 23.14 -7.57 6.30
CA GLY A 114 22.25 -8.72 6.25
C GLY A 114 21.28 -8.81 7.45
N ASP A 115 21.08 -7.72 8.20
CA ASP A 115 20.15 -7.66 9.33
C ASP A 115 18.67 -7.55 8.87
N VAL A 116 18.44 -7.36 7.57
CA VAL A 116 17.15 -7.40 6.91
C VAL A 116 17.27 -8.08 5.55
N ASP A 117 16.27 -8.86 5.18
CA ASP A 117 16.23 -9.57 3.88
C ASP A 117 15.87 -8.63 2.72
N ILE A 118 15.06 -7.59 3.00
CA ILE A 118 14.61 -6.63 1.99
C ILE A 118 14.66 -5.21 2.58
N ALA A 119 15.39 -4.31 1.92
CA ALA A 119 15.35 -2.87 2.20
C ALA A 119 14.71 -2.13 1.03
N ARG A 120 13.74 -1.27 1.30
CA ARG A 120 13.00 -0.50 0.28
C ARG A 120 13.31 0.99 0.38
N VAL A 121 13.15 1.69 -0.76
CA VAL A 121 13.29 3.15 -0.85
C VAL A 121 14.67 3.61 -0.36
N ILE A 122 15.70 3.01 -0.96
CA ILE A 122 17.09 3.45 -0.78
C ILE A 122 17.32 4.67 -1.69
N PRO A 123 17.80 5.81 -1.15
CA PRO A 123 18.09 6.97 -1.96
C PRO A 123 19.18 6.68 -3.01
N PRO A 124 19.07 7.21 -4.25
CA PRO A 124 20.06 6.98 -5.29
C PRO A 124 21.51 7.31 -4.87
N LYS A 125 21.70 8.36 -4.07
CA LYS A 125 23.00 8.76 -3.52
C LYS A 125 23.67 7.71 -2.60
N ASP A 126 22.86 6.79 -2.06
CA ASP A 126 23.34 5.76 -1.12
C ASP A 126 23.52 4.40 -1.79
N LEU A 127 23.07 4.22 -3.04
CA LEU A 127 23.20 2.95 -3.78
C LEU A 127 24.66 2.57 -3.96
N SER A 128 25.55 3.53 -4.24
CA SER A 128 27.00 3.28 -4.42
C SER A 128 27.67 2.66 -3.20
N LYS A 129 27.09 2.81 -2.00
CA LYS A 129 27.60 2.16 -0.78
C LYS A 129 27.34 0.67 -0.75
N LEU A 130 26.34 0.20 -1.50
CA LEU A 130 25.89 -1.19 -1.56
C LEU A 130 26.45 -1.95 -2.78
N GLU A 131 26.92 -1.23 -3.83
CA GLU A 131 27.39 -1.82 -5.09
C GLU A 131 28.57 -2.79 -4.93
N GLY A 132 29.35 -2.68 -3.86
CA GLY A 132 30.46 -3.58 -3.54
C GLY A 132 30.04 -4.85 -2.81
N ASN A 133 28.83 -4.96 -2.32
CA ASN A 133 28.32 -6.09 -1.59
C ASN A 133 27.70 -7.12 -2.54
N THR A 134 28.39 -8.24 -2.78
CA THR A 134 27.96 -9.29 -3.70
C THR A 134 26.80 -10.15 -3.18
N ASP A 135 26.47 -10.03 -1.92
CA ASP A 135 25.36 -10.77 -1.29
C ASP A 135 24.01 -10.05 -1.51
N LEU A 136 24.03 -8.82 -2.10
CA LEU A 136 22.85 -8.03 -2.36
C LEU A 136 22.44 -8.06 -3.84
N ASP A 137 21.15 -8.25 -4.11
CA ASP A 137 20.52 -8.01 -5.40
C ASP A 137 19.88 -6.61 -5.40
N ILE A 138 20.51 -5.64 -6.08
CA ILE A 138 20.02 -4.26 -6.16
C ILE A 138 19.10 -4.12 -7.36
N ARG A 139 17.82 -3.85 -7.11
CA ARG A 139 16.81 -3.66 -8.15
C ARG A 139 16.32 -2.21 -8.19
N VAL A 140 16.50 -1.57 -9.34
CA VAL A 140 16.00 -0.22 -9.61
C VAL A 140 14.82 -0.31 -10.57
N TYR A 141 13.69 0.25 -10.17
CA TYR A 141 12.47 0.30 -10.98
C TYR A 141 12.15 1.76 -11.34
N GLU A 142 11.75 1.97 -12.58
CA GLU A 142 11.17 3.25 -12.97
C GLU A 142 9.86 3.49 -12.21
N SER A 143 9.70 4.72 -11.72
CA SER A 143 8.51 5.13 -11.00
C SER A 143 7.60 5.98 -11.89
N VAL A 144 6.30 5.79 -11.76
CA VAL A 144 5.27 6.68 -12.33
C VAL A 144 4.98 7.87 -11.40
N SER A 145 5.73 8.01 -10.31
CA SER A 145 5.59 9.12 -9.37
C SER A 145 6.19 10.40 -9.95
N ILE A 146 5.48 11.50 -9.81
CA ILE A 146 5.92 12.84 -10.22
C ILE A 146 6.13 13.66 -8.96
N VAL A 147 7.31 14.26 -8.83
CA VAL A 147 7.58 15.27 -7.80
C VAL A 147 7.34 16.66 -8.43
N TYR A 148 6.46 17.42 -7.85
CA TYR A 148 6.10 18.74 -8.37
C TYR A 148 5.93 19.76 -7.25
N LEU A 149 6.10 21.04 -7.59
CA LEU A 149 5.79 22.16 -6.71
C LEU A 149 4.37 22.64 -7.01
N SER A 150 3.46 22.46 -6.06
CA SER A 150 2.10 22.96 -6.18
C SER A 150 2.06 24.44 -5.79
N LEU A 151 1.58 25.30 -6.68
CA LEU A 151 1.49 26.74 -6.47
C LEU A 151 0.03 27.13 -6.24
N ASN A 152 -0.26 27.81 -5.12
CA ASN A 152 -1.60 28.36 -4.86
C ASN A 152 -1.81 29.63 -5.69
N THR A 153 -2.42 29.49 -6.86
CA THR A 153 -2.66 30.59 -7.80
C THR A 153 -3.75 31.58 -7.36
N GLN A 154 -4.39 31.36 -6.23
CA GLN A 154 -5.37 32.26 -5.63
C GLN A 154 -4.73 33.20 -4.59
N LYS A 155 -3.44 33.02 -4.27
CA LYS A 155 -2.76 33.76 -3.21
C LYS A 155 -1.59 34.55 -3.75
N ALA A 156 -1.52 35.86 -3.42
CA ALA A 156 -0.35 36.72 -3.73
C ALA A 156 0.92 36.20 -3.04
N PRO A 157 2.09 36.25 -3.70
CA PRO A 157 2.35 36.79 -5.03
C PRO A 157 2.15 35.77 -6.17
N LEU A 158 1.70 34.54 -5.84
CA LEU A 158 1.57 33.43 -6.78
C LEU A 158 0.34 33.54 -7.70
N ASP A 159 -0.56 34.51 -7.46
CA ASP A 159 -1.64 34.91 -8.35
C ASP A 159 -1.13 35.55 -9.65
N ASN A 160 0.07 36.16 -9.60
CA ASN A 160 0.73 36.75 -10.76
C ASN A 160 1.43 35.66 -11.59
N VAL A 161 1.05 35.58 -12.87
CA VAL A 161 1.62 34.59 -13.82
C VAL A 161 3.12 34.75 -14.01
N LYS A 162 3.62 36.01 -14.03
CA LYS A 162 5.04 36.29 -14.21
C LYS A 162 5.90 35.81 -13.03
N VAL A 163 5.33 35.84 -11.81
CA VAL A 163 6.00 35.32 -10.62
C VAL A 163 6.11 33.79 -10.72
N ARG A 164 5.05 33.10 -11.12
CA ARG A 164 5.09 31.64 -11.31
C ARG A 164 6.03 31.17 -12.42
N GLN A 165 6.23 32.02 -13.46
CA GLN A 165 7.16 31.73 -14.55
C GLN A 165 8.61 31.95 -14.17
N ALA A 166 8.87 32.72 -13.11
CA ALA A 166 10.22 33.02 -12.62
C ALA A 166 10.72 31.98 -11.59
N LEU A 167 9.84 31.11 -11.10
CA LEU A 167 10.15 29.98 -10.21
C LEU A 167 10.54 28.71 -10.99
#